data_2b5e77cb022c42b4ec9cf35a941333c2
#
_entry.id   2b5e77cb022c42b4ec9cf35a941333c2
#
_cell.length_a   1.000
_cell.length_b   1.000
_cell.length_c   1.000
_cell.angle_alpha   90.00
_cell.angle_beta   90.00
_cell.angle_gamma   90.00
#
_symmetry.space_group_name_H-M   'P 1'
#
loop_
_entity.id
_entity.type
_entity.pdbx_description
1 polymer ?
#
loop_
_entity_poly.entity_id
_entity_poly.type
_entity_poly.pdbx_seq_one_letter_code
_entity_poly.pdbx_strand_id
1 'polypeptide(L)'
;MHSDVFSVIADPTRRRIVRILAEQTHTVGAVVEKLGMSQPTISKHLKVLRDADVVSVTVEGQRRLYSLNPDVFATVTEWINETVQIARQSNEAHVPVALPGGVTASASDKATA
;
A
#
# COMPACT_ATOMS: atom_id res chain seq x y z
N MET A 1 -9.56 -1.01 18.40
CA MET A 1 -10.11 -1.33 17.08
C MET A 1 -8.99 -1.30 16.05
N HIS A 2 -8.88 -2.35 15.28
CA HIS A 2 -7.83 -2.43 14.27
C HIS A 2 -8.22 -1.62 13.05
N SER A 3 -7.25 -0.90 12.50
CA SER A 3 -7.41 -0.30 11.18
C SER A 3 -7.28 -1.41 10.15
N ASP A 4 -8.09 -1.38 9.11
CA ASP A 4 -7.92 -2.35 8.06
C ASP A 4 -6.83 -1.88 7.10
N VAL A 5 -6.30 -2.82 6.32
CA VAL A 5 -5.15 -2.56 5.47
C VAL A 5 -5.47 -1.51 4.39
N PHE A 6 -6.72 -1.45 3.91
CA PHE A 6 -7.09 -0.46 2.89
C PHE A 6 -6.94 0.96 3.43
N SER A 7 -7.47 1.21 4.64
CA SER A 7 -7.38 2.55 5.21
C SER A 7 -5.94 2.91 5.56
N VAL A 8 -5.17 1.93 5.98
CA VAL A 8 -3.78 2.15 6.36
C VAL A 8 -2.95 2.59 5.14
N ILE A 9 -3.12 1.92 4.01
CA ILE A 9 -2.34 2.27 2.82
C ILE A 9 -2.96 3.41 2.02
N ALA A 10 -4.07 3.97 2.49
CA ALA A 10 -4.63 5.16 1.84
C ALA A 10 -3.73 6.38 2.03
N ASP A 11 -2.93 6.40 3.08
CA ASP A 11 -2.04 7.53 3.36
C ASP A 11 -0.75 7.41 2.54
N PRO A 12 -0.37 8.46 1.79
CA PRO A 12 0.82 8.37 0.95
C PRO A 12 2.12 8.21 1.73
N THR A 13 2.23 8.80 2.91
CA THR A 13 3.44 8.64 3.71
C THR A 13 3.57 7.19 4.16
N ARG A 14 2.48 6.57 4.57
CA ARG A 14 2.54 5.18 4.98
C ARG A 14 2.90 4.27 3.80
N ARG A 15 2.42 4.58 2.59
CA ARG A 15 2.85 3.81 1.41
C ARG A 15 4.35 3.94 1.17
N ARG A 16 4.92 5.12 1.42
CA ARG A 16 6.37 5.30 1.29
C ARG A 16 7.13 4.48 2.31
N ILE A 17 6.63 4.44 3.54
CA ILE A 17 7.25 3.59 4.58
C ILE A 17 7.18 2.12 4.18
N VAL A 18 6.02 1.68 3.71
CA VAL A 18 5.84 0.30 3.27
C VAL A 18 6.84 -0.05 2.17
N ARG A 19 7.04 0.86 1.22
CA ARG A 19 8.00 0.62 0.13
C ARG A 19 9.42 0.47 0.66
N ILE A 20 9.80 1.31 1.63
CA ILE A 20 11.13 1.22 2.24
C ILE A 20 11.30 -0.13 2.95
N LEU A 21 10.29 -0.55 3.70
CA LEU A 21 10.37 -1.80 4.44
C LEU A 21 10.25 -3.02 3.54
N ALA A 22 9.65 -2.86 2.36
CA ALA A 22 9.59 -3.95 1.39
C ALA A 22 10.98 -4.32 0.88
N GLU A 23 11.89 -3.36 0.87
CA GLU A 23 13.26 -3.60 0.40
C GLU A 23 14.09 -4.34 1.44
N GLN A 24 13.96 -3.95 2.71
CA GLN A 24 14.64 -4.61 3.80
C GLN A 24 14.14 -4.07 5.13
N THR A 25 14.51 -4.72 6.21
CA THR A 25 14.16 -4.23 7.54
C THR A 25 14.91 -2.94 7.84
N HIS A 26 14.29 -2.11 8.65
CA HIS A 26 14.87 -0.81 9.02
C HIS A 26 14.55 -0.48 10.45
N THR A 27 15.44 0.29 11.10
CA THR A 27 15.12 0.95 12.36
C THR A 27 14.29 2.19 12.09
N VAL A 28 13.65 2.73 13.14
CA VAL A 28 12.92 4.00 13.03
C VAL A 28 13.84 5.09 12.51
N GLY A 29 15.06 5.16 13.05
CA GLY A 29 16.01 6.19 12.64
C GLY A 29 16.34 6.12 11.15
N ALA A 30 16.48 4.91 10.62
CA ALA A 30 16.78 4.75 9.20
C ALA A 30 15.61 5.23 8.34
N VAL A 31 14.37 4.95 8.76
CA VAL A 31 13.20 5.42 8.04
C VAL A 31 13.11 6.94 8.09
N VAL A 32 13.37 7.51 9.27
CA VAL A 32 13.39 8.97 9.45
C VAL A 32 14.38 9.61 8.47
N GLU A 33 15.58 9.06 8.39
CA GLU A 33 16.58 9.59 7.47
C GLU A 33 16.14 9.51 6.01
N LYS A 34 15.58 8.39 5.63
CA LYS A 34 15.20 8.18 4.23
C LYS A 34 14.07 9.10 3.80
N LEU A 35 13.13 9.39 4.70
CA LEU A 35 11.98 10.21 4.35
C LEU A 35 12.15 11.68 4.70
N GLY A 36 13.13 12.01 5.53
CA GLY A 36 13.36 13.41 5.92
C GLY A 36 12.23 13.96 6.77
N MET A 37 11.55 13.12 7.53
CA MET A 37 10.43 13.53 8.37
C MET A 37 10.83 13.34 9.84
N SER A 38 10.09 14.00 10.73
CA SER A 38 10.42 13.93 12.14
C SER A 38 10.18 12.54 12.71
N GLN A 39 10.92 12.17 13.74
CA GLN A 39 10.74 10.86 14.36
C GLN A 39 9.34 10.69 14.96
N PRO A 40 8.75 11.67 15.66
CA PRO A 40 7.39 11.49 16.16
C PRO A 40 6.38 11.21 15.07
N THR A 41 6.52 11.86 13.91
CA THR A 41 5.62 11.63 12.78
C THR A 41 5.77 10.21 12.26
N ILE A 42 7.00 9.77 12.04
CA ILE A 42 7.28 8.42 11.55
C ILE A 42 6.80 7.39 12.57
N SER A 43 7.03 7.63 13.85
CA SER A 43 6.61 6.70 14.90
C SER A 43 5.10 6.52 14.93
N LYS A 44 4.34 7.59 14.70
CA LYS A 44 2.89 7.50 14.63
C LYS A 44 2.43 6.64 13.46
N HIS A 45 3.04 6.84 12.30
CA HIS A 45 2.70 6.04 11.12
C HIS A 45 3.08 4.58 11.31
N LEU A 46 4.24 4.32 11.92
CA LEU A 46 4.65 2.94 12.20
C LEU A 46 3.70 2.26 13.17
N LYS A 47 3.19 3.01 14.15
CA LYS A 47 2.22 2.44 15.08
C LYS A 47 0.94 2.02 14.36
N VAL A 48 0.44 2.87 13.47
CA VAL A 48 -0.75 2.54 12.68
C VAL A 48 -0.51 1.30 11.83
N LEU A 49 0.64 1.23 11.18
CA LEU A 49 1.02 0.07 10.37
C LEU A 49 1.11 -1.19 11.20
N ARG A 50 1.68 -1.07 12.39
CA ARG A 50 1.84 -2.21 13.29
C ARG A 50 0.49 -2.69 13.82
N ASP A 51 -0.39 -1.77 14.18
CA ASP A 51 -1.72 -2.13 14.69
C ASP A 51 -2.54 -2.87 13.65
N ALA A 52 -2.25 -2.65 12.37
CA ALA A 52 -2.94 -3.33 11.27
C ALA A 52 -2.17 -4.56 10.78
N ASP A 53 -1.12 -4.95 11.49
CA ASP A 53 -0.28 -6.10 11.17
C ASP A 53 0.44 -5.98 9.84
N VAL A 54 0.54 -4.76 9.30
CA VAL A 54 1.29 -4.51 8.07
C VAL A 54 2.80 -4.63 8.33
N VAL A 55 3.23 -4.25 9.54
CA VAL A 55 4.63 -4.37 9.92
C VAL A 55 4.75 -5.13 11.24
N SER A 56 5.90 -5.75 11.42
CA SER A 56 6.28 -6.42 12.67
C SER A 56 7.52 -5.74 13.21
N VAL A 57 7.72 -5.88 14.52
CA VAL A 57 8.89 -5.34 15.20
C VAL A 57 9.67 -6.50 15.81
N THR A 58 10.97 -6.53 15.54
CA THR A 58 11.88 -7.47 16.18
C THR A 58 12.87 -6.64 17.00
N VAL A 59 13.13 -7.09 18.22
CA VAL A 59 14.09 -6.42 19.10
C VAL A 59 15.41 -7.19 19.05
N GLU A 60 16.48 -6.48 18.71
CA GLU A 60 17.84 -7.01 18.72
C GLU A 60 18.68 -6.11 19.60
N GLY A 61 18.94 -6.57 20.84
CA GLY A 61 19.63 -5.75 21.82
C GLY A 61 18.78 -4.53 22.13
N GLN A 62 19.31 -3.35 21.87
CA GLN A 62 18.58 -2.11 22.11
C GLN A 62 17.93 -1.58 20.84
N ARG A 63 18.03 -2.31 19.74
CA ARG A 63 17.52 -1.87 18.45
C ARG A 63 16.17 -2.50 18.18
N ARG A 64 15.28 -1.73 17.58
CA ARG A 64 13.99 -2.23 17.09
C ARG A 64 14.03 -2.20 15.57
N LEU A 65 13.81 -3.37 14.98
CA LEU A 65 13.83 -3.52 13.54
C LEU A 65 12.41 -3.74 13.06
N TYR A 66 11.99 -2.92 12.14
CA TYR A 66 10.67 -2.99 11.54
C TYR A 66 10.76 -3.72 10.22
N SER A 67 9.87 -4.68 10.03
CA SER A 67 9.83 -5.47 8.80
C SER A 67 8.41 -5.55 8.29
N LEU A 68 8.28 -5.75 6.98
CA LEU A 68 6.99 -5.81 6.33
C LEU A 68 6.41 -7.23 6.42
N ASN A 69 5.10 -7.31 6.64
CA ASN A 69 4.36 -8.56 6.55
C ASN A 69 3.61 -8.57 5.22
N PRO A 70 4.19 -9.14 4.17
CA PRO A 70 3.57 -9.02 2.85
C PRO A 70 2.22 -9.72 2.74
N ASP A 71 1.96 -10.72 3.58
CA ASP A 71 0.74 -11.52 3.49
C ASP A 71 -0.52 -10.72 3.78
N VAL A 72 -0.41 -9.62 4.53
CA VAL A 72 -1.58 -8.80 4.83
C VAL A 72 -2.12 -8.13 3.58
N PHE A 73 -1.32 -8.02 2.53
CA PHE A 73 -1.76 -7.39 1.29
C PHE A 73 -2.58 -8.33 0.40
N ALA A 74 -2.69 -9.60 0.77
CA ALA A 74 -3.47 -10.54 -0.01
C ALA A 74 -4.92 -10.06 -0.16
N THR A 75 -5.50 -9.51 0.90
CA THR A 75 -6.86 -8.99 0.86
C THR A 75 -7.01 -7.89 -0.19
N VAL A 76 -6.01 -7.00 -0.27
CA VAL A 76 -6.02 -5.92 -1.24
C VAL A 76 -5.89 -6.47 -2.65
N THR A 77 -4.93 -7.37 -2.84
CA THR A 77 -4.68 -7.96 -4.15
C THR A 77 -5.90 -8.73 -4.65
N GLU A 78 -6.52 -9.49 -3.78
CA GLU A 78 -7.71 -10.27 -4.12
C GLU A 78 -8.85 -9.35 -4.50
N TRP A 79 -9.06 -8.30 -3.72
CA TRP A 79 -10.13 -7.36 -4.03
C TRP A 79 -9.93 -6.70 -5.40
N ILE A 80 -8.68 -6.28 -5.68
CA ILE A 80 -8.35 -5.66 -6.95
C ILE A 80 -8.62 -6.64 -8.09
N ASN A 81 -8.12 -7.87 -7.97
CA ASN A 81 -8.25 -8.87 -9.01
C ASN A 81 -9.72 -9.21 -9.28
N GLU A 82 -10.50 -9.39 -8.22
CA GLU A 82 -11.93 -9.69 -8.37
C GLU A 82 -12.66 -8.54 -9.04
N THR A 83 -12.36 -7.33 -8.62
CA THR A 83 -13.02 -6.15 -9.17
C THR A 83 -12.71 -6.00 -10.65
N VAL A 84 -11.46 -6.21 -11.04
CA VAL A 84 -11.05 -6.13 -12.43
C VAL A 84 -11.75 -7.20 -13.25
N GLN A 85 -11.85 -8.43 -12.72
CA GLN A 85 -12.53 -9.51 -13.44
C GLN A 85 -14.00 -9.22 -13.64
N ILE A 86 -14.66 -8.72 -12.62
CA ILE A 86 -16.07 -8.35 -12.72
C ILE A 86 -16.25 -7.29 -13.81
N ALA A 87 -15.41 -6.29 -13.80
CA ALA A 87 -15.49 -5.20 -14.78
C ALA A 87 -15.24 -5.70 -16.21
N ARG A 88 -14.28 -6.63 -16.36
CA ARG A 88 -13.99 -7.18 -17.68
C ARG A 88 -15.14 -8.02 -18.22
N GLN A 89 -15.75 -8.83 -17.37
CA GLN A 89 -16.89 -9.62 -17.78
C GLN A 89 -18.08 -8.75 -18.16
N SER A 90 -18.32 -7.71 -17.39
CA SER A 90 -19.39 -6.77 -17.68
C SER A 90 -19.13 -6.04 -18.99
N ASN A 91 -17.87 -5.66 -19.24
CA ASN A 91 -17.52 -4.97 -20.48
C ASN A 91 -17.64 -5.87 -21.70
N GLU A 92 -17.41 -7.15 -21.54
CA GLU A 92 -17.61 -8.10 -22.63
C GLU A 92 -19.09 -8.22 -23.02
N ALA A 93 -19.98 -8.03 -22.05
CA ALA A 93 -21.42 -8.09 -22.29
C ALA A 93 -21.99 -6.81 -22.85
N HIS A 94 -21.20 -5.73 -22.87
CA HIS A 94 -21.66 -4.41 -23.31
C HIS A 94 -20.83 -3.95 -24.47
N VAL A 95 -21.47 -3.24 -25.40
CA VAL A 95 -20.74 -2.53 -26.45
C VAL A 95 -20.18 -1.26 -25.80
N PRO A 96 -18.86 -1.07 -25.78
CA PRO A 96 -18.30 0.12 -25.15
C PRO A 96 -18.73 1.37 -25.91
N VAL A 97 -19.05 2.43 -25.16
CA VAL A 97 -19.34 3.72 -25.74
C VAL A 97 -18.02 4.48 -25.83
N ALA A 98 -17.77 5.06 -27.02
CA ALA A 98 -16.56 5.86 -27.17
C ALA A 98 -16.64 7.08 -26.28
N LEU A 99 -15.57 7.35 -25.57
CA LEU A 99 -15.51 8.52 -24.69
C LEU A 99 -15.21 9.77 -25.48
N PRO A 100 -15.81 10.91 -25.10
CA PRO A 100 -15.51 12.16 -25.76
C PRO A 100 -14.03 12.50 -25.65
N GLY A 101 -13.53 13.18 -26.67
CA GLY A 101 -12.14 13.61 -26.65
C GLY A 101 -11.13 12.55 -26.99
N GLY A 102 -11.57 11.41 -27.47
CA GLY A 102 -10.67 10.35 -27.88
C GLY A 102 -10.04 9.58 -26.72
N VAL A 103 -10.55 9.78 -25.52
CA VAL A 103 -10.07 9.00 -24.37
C VAL A 103 -10.54 7.57 -24.51
N THR A 104 -9.61 6.63 -24.44
CA THR A 104 -9.97 5.22 -24.48
C THR A 104 -10.05 4.69 -23.08
N ALA A 105 -10.90 3.71 -22.91
CA ALA A 105 -11.05 3.08 -21.60
C ALA A 105 -9.86 2.20 -21.23
N SER A 106 -9.00 2.01 -22.18
CA SER A 106 -7.82 1.27 -21.86
C SER A 106 -6.81 2.13 -21.18
N ALA A 107 -6.31 2.06 -20.66
CA ALA A 107 -5.35 2.86 -20.41
C ALA A 107 -4.19 2.38 -19.98
N SER A 108 -4.43 2.18 -20.48
CA SER A 108 -3.76 2.04 -20.16
C SER A 108 -3.08 2.36 -20.04
N ASP A 109 -3.12 2.49 -20.32
CA ASP A 109 -2.48 2.91 -20.30
C ASP A 109 -2.00 3.13 -19.53
N LYS A 110 -1.74 3.08 -19.34
CA LYS A 110 -1.19 3.34 -18.62
C LYS A 110 -1.39 3.69 -17.65
N ALA A 111 -1.71 3.71 -17.53
CA ALA A 111 -1.90 4.02 -16.65
C ALA A 111 -2.36 3.68 -15.97
N THR A 112 -2.57 3.45 -16.15
CA THR A 112 -3.03 3.26 -15.61
C THR A 112 -3.39 3.16 -15.07
N ALA A 113 -3.70 3.22 -15.11
CA ALA A 113 -3.97 3.31 -14.71
C ALA A 113 -4.00 3.27 -14.22
#